data_62021d3e0ddc710c7a15c66c1151ed90
#
_entry.id   62021d3e0ddc710c7a15c66c1151ed90
#
_cell.length_a   1.000
_cell.length_b   1.000
_cell.length_c   1.000
_cell.angle_alpha   90.00
_cell.angle_beta   90.00
_cell.angle_gamma   90.00
#
_symmetry.space_group_name_H-M   'P 1'
#
loop_
_entity.id
_entity.type
_entity.pdbx_description
1 polymer ?
#
loop_
_entity_poly.entity_id
_entity_poly.type
_entity_poly.pdbx_seq_one_letter_code
_entity_poly.pdbx_strand_id
1 'polypeptide(L)'
;RYSCPNVIDNNTMTKKFLHLGLLVFLISCAFACKNKGQLTEASKTDSTQENVAKPNIIYILADDLGYGDLSAYGQQKFTTPNIDKLARQGMLFTEHYSGSTVCAPSRSALLTGMHTGHTFVRGNKEIQPEGQYPIPDNTYTLAEAMKKAGYATGVFGKWGLGYPGSEGDPLNQGFDTFFGYNCQRLGHNYYPRHLWANTDSLVLEENAGTKKGIYAPQLIHEKTLDFIEFNKDNPFFLYVASIIPHAELAAPEEIMEKYRGKFPPEKAYKGVDDGPEYRNGPYESQKETHAAFVSMIHILDNQVGEIMAKLEQLGIADNTIVMFTSDNGPHTEGGADPDYFNSNGPFKGTKRDLYEGGIRVPLIVKWPGHVKPNTRTDHVSAFWDVFPTFAGIANMEVPPSLDGVSFLPTLLGEEKEQ
;
A
#
# COMPACT_ATOMS: atom_id res chain seq x y z
N ARG A 1 -40.84 1.70 -39.34
CA ARG A 1 -40.95 0.91 -40.58
C ARG A 1 -39.57 0.50 -41.02
N TYR A 2 -39.36 -0.74 -41.06
CA TYR A 2 -38.62 -1.82 -41.71
C TYR A 2 -37.89 -2.64 -40.66
N SER A 3 -38.38 -3.71 -40.21
CA SER A 3 -38.61 -5.12 -40.59
C SER A 3 -37.30 -5.89 -40.70
N CYS A 4 -37.14 -6.83 -39.72
CA CYS A 4 -36.28 -8.01 -39.80
C CYS A 4 -36.63 -8.88 -41.03
N PRO A 5 -35.70 -9.76 -41.46
CA PRO A 5 -36.11 -11.16 -41.47
C PRO A 5 -35.04 -12.19 -41.02
N ASN A 6 -35.59 -13.17 -40.29
CA ASN A 6 -35.49 -14.63 -40.42
C ASN A 6 -34.19 -15.39 -40.12
N VAL A 7 -34.32 -16.12 -39.08
CA VAL A 7 -33.91 -17.49 -38.69
C VAL A 7 -33.86 -18.46 -39.89
N ILE A 8 -32.74 -19.21 -40.00
CA ILE A 8 -32.74 -20.55 -40.61
C ILE A 8 -32.01 -21.50 -39.66
N ASP A 9 -32.83 -22.41 -39.17
CA ASP A 9 -32.51 -23.64 -38.48
C ASP A 9 -32.08 -24.69 -39.51
N ASN A 10 -31.02 -25.44 -39.28
CA ASN A 10 -30.84 -26.73 -39.93
C ASN A 10 -30.03 -27.69 -39.09
N ASN A 11 -30.80 -28.49 -38.43
CA ASN A 11 -30.44 -29.75 -37.81
C ASN A 11 -30.37 -30.84 -38.89
N THR A 12 -29.62 -31.89 -38.65
CA THR A 12 -29.58 -33.21 -39.30
C THR A 12 -28.55 -33.45 -40.41
N MET A 13 -27.58 -34.32 -40.09
CA MET A 13 -27.40 -35.66 -40.68
C MET A 13 -26.13 -36.34 -40.10
N THR A 14 -26.39 -37.29 -39.26
CA THR A 14 -26.24 -38.76 -39.31
C THR A 14 -24.84 -39.32 -39.51
N LYS A 15 -24.43 -40.00 -38.44
CA LYS A 15 -23.90 -41.36 -38.33
C LYS A 15 -23.46 -42.05 -39.64
N LYS A 16 -22.21 -42.49 -39.64
CA LYS A 16 -21.74 -43.85 -39.98
C LYS A 16 -20.28 -43.77 -40.42
N PHE A 17 -19.37 -44.35 -39.73
CA PHE A 17 -18.54 -45.46 -40.17
C PHE A 17 -17.73 -46.00 -38.99
N LEU A 18 -18.08 -47.19 -38.68
CA LEU A 18 -17.54 -48.10 -37.70
C LEU A 18 -16.62 -49.07 -38.42
N HIS A 19 -15.56 -49.49 -37.76
CA HIS A 19 -14.76 -50.69 -38.00
C HIS A 19 -13.78 -50.71 -39.18
N LEU A 20 -12.51 -50.89 -38.92
CA LEU A 20 -11.72 -52.06 -39.29
C LEU A 20 -10.23 -51.76 -39.07
N GLY A 21 -9.50 -52.60 -38.39
CA GLY A 21 -8.04 -52.53 -38.36
C GLY A 21 -7.39 -53.07 -37.09
N LEU A 22 -7.84 -54.23 -36.62
CA LEU A 22 -7.11 -55.06 -35.66
C LEU A 22 -6.33 -56.11 -36.44
N LEU A 23 -5.11 -56.33 -36.06
CA LEU A 23 -4.27 -57.52 -36.21
C LEU A 23 -2.98 -57.41 -37.03
N VAL A 24 -1.98 -58.05 -36.46
CA VAL A 24 -0.72 -58.56 -37.05
C VAL A 24 0.48 -57.59 -36.89
N PHE A 25 1.34 -57.78 -35.93
CA PHE A 25 2.48 -58.72 -35.97
C PHE A 25 3.20 -58.86 -34.61
N LEU A 26 3.11 -60.05 -34.05
CA LEU A 26 4.05 -60.65 -33.11
C LEU A 26 5.14 -61.36 -33.88
N ILE A 27 6.32 -61.48 -33.27
CA ILE A 27 7.44 -62.41 -33.57
C ILE A 27 8.64 -61.76 -34.28
N SER A 28 9.75 -61.55 -33.51
CA SER A 28 11.03 -62.21 -33.69
C SER A 28 12.04 -61.72 -32.68
N CYS A 29 12.32 -62.56 -31.68
CA CYS A 29 13.53 -63.32 -31.41
C CYS A 29 14.83 -62.54 -31.19
N ALA A 30 15.20 -62.62 -29.95
CA ALA A 30 16.49 -62.85 -29.32
C ALA A 30 17.74 -62.97 -30.20
N PHE A 31 18.70 -62.13 -29.94
CA PHE A 31 20.10 -62.49 -29.90
C PHE A 31 20.83 -61.74 -28.79
N ALA A 32 21.42 -62.53 -27.91
CA ALA A 32 22.24 -62.05 -26.81
C ALA A 32 23.64 -61.65 -27.32
N CYS A 33 24.11 -60.47 -26.84
CA CYS A 33 25.55 -60.28 -26.68
C CYS A 33 25.82 -59.55 -25.37
N LYS A 34 26.55 -60.22 -24.50
CA LYS A 34 27.14 -59.71 -23.27
C LYS A 34 28.12 -58.59 -23.59
N ASN A 35 27.91 -57.40 -23.04
CA ASN A 35 29.00 -56.51 -22.72
C ASN A 35 28.75 -55.90 -21.33
N LYS A 36 29.63 -56.18 -20.39
CA LYS A 36 29.72 -55.56 -19.10
C LYS A 36 30.19 -54.10 -19.31
N GLY A 37 29.28 -53.18 -19.20
CA GLY A 37 29.57 -51.75 -19.08
C GLY A 37 28.93 -51.27 -17.77
N GLN A 38 29.75 -50.67 -16.93
CA GLN A 38 29.35 -50.07 -15.64
C GLN A 38 28.12 -49.17 -15.80
N LEU A 39 27.05 -49.51 -15.10
CA LEU A 39 25.93 -48.58 -14.84
C LEU A 39 26.40 -47.57 -13.80
N THR A 40 26.79 -46.38 -14.25
CA THR A 40 26.74 -45.18 -13.41
C THR A 40 25.27 -44.91 -13.12
N GLU A 41 24.88 -45.11 -11.90
CA GLU A 41 23.59 -44.58 -11.38
C GLU A 41 23.62 -43.08 -11.57
N ALA A 42 22.87 -42.57 -12.56
CA ALA A 42 22.49 -41.18 -12.62
C ALA A 42 21.53 -40.96 -11.46
N SER A 43 22.05 -40.39 -10.40
CA SER A 43 21.26 -39.78 -9.33
C SER A 43 20.22 -38.84 -9.98
N LYS A 44 18.98 -39.28 -10.03
CA LYS A 44 17.87 -38.37 -10.19
C LYS A 44 17.85 -37.47 -8.94
N THR A 45 18.46 -36.34 -9.01
CA THR A 45 18.13 -35.23 -8.13
C THR A 45 16.69 -34.87 -8.46
N ASP A 46 15.80 -35.44 -7.68
CA ASP A 46 14.42 -35.03 -7.57
C ASP A 46 14.46 -33.64 -6.93
N SER A 47 14.57 -32.60 -7.77
CA SER A 47 14.38 -31.23 -7.33
C SER A 47 12.87 -31.05 -7.09
N THR A 48 12.40 -31.56 -5.97
CA THR A 48 11.19 -31.00 -5.34
C THR A 48 11.54 -29.56 -5.01
N GLN A 49 11.34 -28.64 -5.95
CA GLN A 49 11.10 -27.25 -5.61
C GLN A 49 9.88 -27.30 -4.68
N GLU A 50 10.11 -27.23 -3.39
CA GLU A 50 9.05 -26.86 -2.44
C GLU A 50 8.41 -25.61 -3.04
N ASN A 51 7.14 -25.72 -3.34
CA ASN A 51 6.34 -24.60 -3.85
C ASN A 51 6.11 -23.67 -2.64
N VAL A 52 7.15 -22.89 -2.28
CA VAL A 52 7.07 -21.95 -1.17
C VAL A 52 5.96 -20.97 -1.52
N ALA A 53 4.89 -21.02 -0.75
CA ALA A 53 3.75 -20.15 -0.96
C ALA A 53 4.21 -18.69 -0.93
N LYS A 54 3.87 -17.93 -1.96
CA LYS A 54 4.18 -16.50 -2.02
C LYS A 54 3.57 -15.79 -0.82
N PRO A 55 4.33 -14.97 -0.07
CA PRO A 55 3.78 -14.24 1.05
C PRO A 55 2.80 -13.14 0.58
N ASN A 56 1.76 -12.90 1.35
CA ASN A 56 0.98 -11.67 1.21
C ASN A 56 1.85 -10.47 1.60
N ILE A 57 1.60 -9.32 0.99
CA ILE A 57 2.33 -8.10 1.27
C ILE A 57 1.32 -6.98 1.57
N ILE A 58 1.42 -6.40 2.75
CA ILE A 58 0.65 -5.22 3.17
C ILE A 58 1.64 -4.07 3.40
N TYR A 59 1.51 -3.00 2.63
CA TYR A 59 2.29 -1.78 2.76
C TYR A 59 1.39 -0.66 3.27
N ILE A 60 1.57 -0.27 4.52
CA ILE A 60 0.79 0.78 5.20
C ILE A 60 1.58 2.07 5.13
N LEU A 61 1.03 3.06 4.45
CA LEU A 61 1.61 4.38 4.28
C LEU A 61 0.75 5.41 5.01
N ALA A 62 1.30 6.01 6.07
CA ALA A 62 0.72 7.20 6.71
C ALA A 62 1.00 8.45 5.85
N ASP A 63 0.18 9.49 6.00
CA ASP A 63 0.29 10.75 5.27
C ASP A 63 0.76 11.85 6.25
N ASP A 64 1.96 12.39 6.03
CA ASP A 64 2.57 13.44 6.86
C ASP A 64 2.89 13.01 8.32
N LEU A 65 3.08 11.74 8.62
CA LEU A 65 3.47 11.26 9.94
C LEU A 65 4.96 11.50 10.15
N GLY A 66 5.30 12.24 11.20
CA GLY A 66 6.68 12.52 11.56
C GLY A 66 7.43 11.31 12.13
N TYR A 67 8.75 11.32 12.00
CA TYR A 67 9.63 10.31 12.58
C TYR A 67 9.41 10.14 14.09
N GLY A 68 9.18 11.25 14.80
CA GLY A 68 8.97 11.29 16.24
C GLY A 68 7.51 11.09 16.70
N ASP A 69 6.56 10.79 15.79
CA ASP A 69 5.14 10.64 16.14
C ASP A 69 4.77 9.22 16.63
N LEU A 70 5.72 8.31 16.66
CA LEU A 70 5.52 6.94 17.15
C LEU A 70 6.29 6.70 18.45
N SER A 71 5.68 6.02 19.44
CA SER A 71 6.37 5.70 20.68
C SER A 71 7.59 4.78 20.49
N ALA A 72 7.56 3.89 19.47
CA ALA A 72 8.72 3.08 19.08
C ALA A 72 9.90 3.93 18.55
N TYR A 73 9.66 5.16 18.11
CA TYR A 73 10.64 6.13 17.64
C TYR A 73 10.89 7.29 18.60
N GLY A 74 10.30 7.25 19.81
CA GLY A 74 10.61 8.16 20.90
C GLY A 74 9.54 9.17 21.25
N GLN A 75 8.30 9.06 20.76
CA GLN A 75 7.17 9.87 21.21
C GLN A 75 6.90 9.65 22.70
N GLN A 76 6.80 10.74 23.48
CA GLN A 76 6.62 10.70 24.92
C GLN A 76 5.29 11.29 25.41
N LYS A 77 4.60 12.06 24.57
CA LYS A 77 3.34 12.72 24.97
C LYS A 77 2.12 11.83 24.81
N PHE A 78 2.19 10.85 23.91
CA PHE A 78 1.15 9.83 23.68
C PHE A 78 1.81 8.51 23.25
N THR A 79 1.01 7.44 23.11
CA THR A 79 1.52 6.11 22.79
C THR A 79 0.81 5.53 21.56
N THR A 80 1.53 4.66 20.84
CA THR A 80 1.06 3.92 19.65
C THR A 80 1.22 2.41 19.89
N PRO A 81 0.44 1.80 20.80
CA PRO A 81 0.71 0.45 21.32
C PRO A 81 0.64 -0.64 20.27
N ASN A 82 -0.20 -0.51 19.22
CA ASN A 82 -0.32 -1.50 18.17
C ASN A 82 0.85 -1.42 17.18
N ILE A 83 1.26 -0.21 16.79
CA ILE A 83 2.46 0.01 15.96
C ILE A 83 3.71 -0.40 16.73
N ASP A 84 3.78 -0.13 18.03
CA ASP A 84 4.86 -0.62 18.90
C ASP A 84 4.89 -2.15 18.97
N LYS A 85 3.72 -2.80 18.98
CA LYS A 85 3.63 -4.27 18.91
C LYS A 85 4.16 -4.78 17.57
N LEU A 86 3.82 -4.11 16.46
CA LEU A 86 4.36 -4.42 15.14
C LEU A 86 5.90 -4.30 15.13
N ALA A 87 6.45 -3.22 15.71
CA ALA A 87 7.90 -3.01 15.82
C ALA A 87 8.59 -4.10 16.65
N ARG A 88 7.99 -4.50 17.79
CA ARG A 88 8.53 -5.61 18.61
C ARG A 88 8.46 -6.96 17.90
N GLN A 89 7.52 -7.16 16.99
CA GLN A 89 7.36 -8.39 16.20
C GLN A 89 8.18 -8.38 14.90
N GLY A 90 8.87 -7.29 14.60
CA GLY A 90 9.60 -7.08 13.36
C GLY A 90 10.95 -6.38 13.56
N MET A 91 11.37 -5.70 12.51
CA MET A 91 12.58 -4.88 12.43
C MET A 91 12.22 -3.41 12.27
N LEU A 92 12.89 -2.55 13.02
CA LEU A 92 12.76 -1.10 12.97
C LEU A 92 13.96 -0.51 12.22
N PHE A 93 13.71 0.26 11.17
CA PHE A 93 14.74 1.00 10.44
C PHE A 93 14.89 2.41 11.01
N THR A 94 16.13 2.82 11.27
CA THR A 94 16.41 4.17 11.76
C THR A 94 16.76 5.14 10.66
N GLU A 95 17.12 4.66 9.46
CA GLU A 95 17.58 5.44 8.31
C GLU A 95 16.80 5.11 7.03
N HIS A 96 15.47 5.25 7.10
CA HIS A 96 14.61 5.12 5.93
C HIS A 96 14.14 6.49 5.45
N TYR A 97 14.17 6.69 4.14
CA TYR A 97 13.88 7.99 3.51
C TYR A 97 12.69 7.89 2.57
N SER A 98 11.80 8.86 2.67
CA SER A 98 10.69 9.03 1.73
C SER A 98 11.20 9.39 0.33
N GLY A 99 10.34 9.22 -0.68
CA GLY A 99 10.71 9.53 -2.06
C GLY A 99 10.85 11.03 -2.36
N SER A 100 10.24 11.88 -1.52
CA SER A 100 10.26 13.33 -1.64
C SER A 100 9.78 13.97 -0.34
N THR A 101 9.85 15.30 -0.27
CA THR A 101 9.37 16.09 0.87
C THR A 101 7.85 16.32 0.88
N VAL A 102 7.10 15.80 -0.12
CA VAL A 102 5.64 15.94 -0.26
C VAL A 102 5.02 14.71 -0.94
N CYS A 103 3.71 14.55 -0.75
CA CYS A 103 2.95 13.32 -1.02
C CYS A 103 3.09 12.77 -2.45
N ALA A 104 2.62 13.47 -3.51
CA ALA A 104 2.53 12.89 -4.85
C ALA A 104 3.89 12.45 -5.43
N PRO A 105 4.98 13.25 -5.38
CA PRO A 105 6.27 12.80 -5.88
C PRO A 105 6.88 11.69 -5.01
N SER A 106 6.61 11.67 -3.70
CA SER A 106 7.05 10.59 -2.82
C SER A 106 6.36 9.27 -3.18
N ARG A 107 5.03 9.28 -3.36
CA ARG A 107 4.23 8.12 -3.79
C ARG A 107 4.62 7.66 -5.20
N SER A 108 4.95 8.60 -6.10
CA SER A 108 5.49 8.26 -7.42
C SER A 108 6.83 7.53 -7.32
N ALA A 109 7.76 8.01 -6.50
CA ALA A 109 9.04 7.34 -6.28
C ALA A 109 8.87 5.93 -5.71
N LEU A 110 7.96 5.74 -4.75
CA LEU A 110 7.61 4.43 -4.18
C LEU A 110 7.13 3.45 -5.25
N LEU A 111 6.14 3.87 -6.06
CA LEU A 111 5.48 2.98 -7.00
C LEU A 111 6.28 2.74 -8.28
N THR A 112 7.21 3.61 -8.62
CA THR A 112 8.03 3.47 -9.83
C THR A 112 9.43 2.92 -9.57
N GLY A 113 9.90 2.88 -8.32
CA GLY A 113 11.27 2.52 -7.98
C GLY A 113 12.31 3.52 -8.50
N MET A 114 11.88 4.76 -8.79
CA MET A 114 12.71 5.83 -9.34
C MET A 114 12.74 7.03 -8.37
N HIS A 115 13.92 7.58 -8.12
CA HIS A 115 14.01 8.81 -7.33
C HIS A 115 13.45 10.03 -8.08
N THR A 116 13.21 11.14 -7.39
CA THR A 116 12.57 12.36 -7.96
C THR A 116 13.33 13.01 -9.11
N GLY A 117 14.57 12.65 -9.36
CA GLY A 117 15.32 13.05 -10.56
C GLY A 117 14.86 12.35 -11.84
N HIS A 118 14.31 11.14 -11.74
CA HIS A 118 13.90 10.31 -12.87
C HIS A 118 12.39 10.07 -12.93
N THR A 119 11.69 9.98 -11.80
CA THR A 119 10.23 9.80 -11.80
C THR A 119 9.53 10.97 -12.50
N PHE A 120 8.39 10.68 -13.12
CA PHE A 120 7.63 11.68 -13.91
C PHE A 120 6.94 12.72 -13.02
N VAL A 121 6.33 12.28 -11.89
CA VAL A 121 5.63 13.18 -10.97
C VAL A 121 6.62 13.73 -9.95
N ARG A 122 6.92 15.04 -10.03
CA ARG A 122 7.92 15.73 -9.20
C ARG A 122 7.34 16.77 -8.26
N GLY A 123 6.02 16.84 -8.14
CA GLY A 123 5.32 17.81 -7.28
C GLY A 123 3.83 17.55 -7.23
N ASN A 124 3.15 18.18 -6.28
CA ASN A 124 1.69 18.13 -6.16
C ASN A 124 1.08 19.08 -7.21
N LYS A 125 0.70 18.56 -8.37
CA LYS A 125 0.06 19.30 -9.44
C LYS A 125 -1.37 18.83 -9.60
N GLU A 126 -2.32 19.71 -9.29
CA GLU A 126 -3.75 19.42 -9.39
C GLU A 126 -4.26 19.54 -10.82
N ILE A 127 -5.29 18.79 -11.14
CA ILE A 127 -6.10 18.85 -12.35
C ILE A 127 -7.55 19.09 -11.93
N GLN A 128 -8.15 20.19 -12.41
CA GLN A 128 -9.53 20.51 -12.10
C GLN A 128 -10.52 19.68 -12.95
N PRO A 129 -11.74 19.41 -12.44
CA PRO A 129 -12.29 19.80 -11.12
C PRO A 129 -11.78 18.91 -9.98
N GLU A 130 -11.39 17.65 -10.26
CA GLU A 130 -10.96 16.68 -9.27
C GLU A 130 -9.93 15.74 -9.89
N GLY A 131 -8.69 15.89 -9.50
CA GLY A 131 -7.62 15.03 -10.02
C GLY A 131 -6.24 15.50 -9.61
N GLN A 132 -5.29 14.68 -9.97
CA GLN A 132 -3.87 14.92 -9.84
C GLN A 132 -3.20 14.66 -11.17
N TYR A 133 -2.06 15.30 -11.40
CA TYR A 133 -1.28 15.09 -12.62
C TYR A 133 -0.90 13.62 -12.73
N PRO A 134 -1.33 12.93 -13.82
CA PRO A 134 -1.23 11.48 -13.91
C PRO A 134 0.21 11.02 -14.18
N ILE A 135 0.58 9.88 -13.64
CA ILE A 135 1.74 9.13 -14.16
C ILE A 135 1.39 8.59 -15.54
N PRO A 136 2.34 8.59 -16.50
CA PRO A 136 2.10 8.09 -17.84
C PRO A 136 1.83 6.59 -17.87
N ASP A 137 0.98 6.17 -18.81
CA ASP A 137 0.61 4.77 -19.05
C ASP A 137 1.81 3.83 -19.31
N ASN A 138 2.88 4.37 -19.90
CA ASN A 138 4.10 3.62 -20.16
C ASN A 138 5.05 3.51 -18.94
N THR A 139 4.66 4.01 -17.78
CA THR A 139 5.42 3.88 -16.55
C THR A 139 5.14 2.52 -15.92
N TYR A 140 6.17 1.68 -15.82
CA TYR A 140 6.01 0.39 -15.17
C TYR A 140 5.99 0.53 -13.65
N THR A 141 4.87 0.18 -13.03
CA THR A 141 4.64 0.36 -11.60
C THR A 141 4.87 -0.91 -10.79
N LEU A 142 5.13 -0.73 -9.50
CA LEU A 142 5.19 -1.83 -8.54
C LEU A 142 3.91 -2.69 -8.54
N ALA A 143 2.73 -2.06 -8.66
CA ALA A 143 1.47 -2.80 -8.68
C ALA A 143 1.32 -3.66 -9.95
N GLU A 144 1.72 -3.14 -11.12
CA GLU A 144 1.76 -3.94 -12.35
C GLU A 144 2.74 -5.12 -12.23
N ALA A 145 3.91 -4.89 -11.62
CA ALA A 145 4.88 -5.95 -11.36
C ALA A 145 4.29 -7.04 -10.45
N MET A 146 3.67 -6.65 -9.33
CA MET A 146 3.03 -7.58 -8.40
C MET A 146 1.86 -8.33 -9.05
N LYS A 147 1.03 -7.65 -9.84
CA LYS A 147 -0.03 -8.28 -10.63
C LYS A 147 0.52 -9.31 -11.62
N LYS A 148 1.58 -8.95 -12.36
CA LYS A 148 2.28 -9.87 -13.27
C LYS A 148 2.88 -11.07 -12.54
N ALA A 149 3.30 -10.90 -11.29
CA ALA A 149 3.74 -11.99 -10.42
C ALA A 149 2.58 -12.84 -9.87
N GLY A 150 1.33 -12.55 -10.19
CA GLY A 150 0.14 -13.32 -9.80
C GLY A 150 -0.43 -12.95 -8.43
N TYR A 151 -0.16 -11.74 -7.95
CA TYR A 151 -0.80 -11.19 -6.76
C TYR A 151 -2.13 -10.53 -7.13
N ALA A 152 -3.16 -10.70 -6.31
CA ALA A 152 -4.29 -9.80 -6.29
C ALA A 152 -3.85 -8.44 -5.73
N THR A 153 -4.18 -7.33 -6.40
CA THR A 153 -3.64 -6.01 -6.05
C THR A 153 -4.74 -5.06 -5.62
N GLY A 154 -4.56 -4.41 -4.47
CA GLY A 154 -5.53 -3.44 -3.95
C GLY A 154 -4.87 -2.18 -3.41
N VAL A 155 -5.51 -1.02 -3.62
CA VAL A 155 -5.12 0.25 -3.01
C VAL A 155 -6.32 0.88 -2.32
N PHE A 156 -6.13 1.25 -1.04
CA PHE A 156 -7.17 1.81 -0.18
C PHE A 156 -6.68 3.08 0.49
N GLY A 157 -7.38 4.19 0.26
CA GLY A 157 -7.02 5.50 0.78
C GLY A 157 -6.73 6.56 -0.28
N LYS A 158 -5.65 7.30 -0.11
CA LYS A 158 -5.27 8.43 -0.97
C LYS A 158 -4.35 7.99 -2.11
N TRP A 159 -4.83 8.11 -3.35
CA TRP A 159 -4.06 7.81 -4.54
C TRP A 159 -3.10 8.97 -4.92
N GLY A 160 -3.60 9.97 -5.61
CA GLY A 160 -2.88 11.22 -5.91
C GLY A 160 -1.88 11.15 -7.07
N LEU A 161 -2.00 10.19 -7.98
CA LEU A 161 -1.14 10.04 -9.17
C LEU A 161 -1.93 9.97 -10.48
N GLY A 162 -3.16 10.46 -10.47
CA GLY A 162 -4.05 10.53 -11.61
C GLY A 162 -5.43 11.06 -11.24
N TYR A 163 -6.40 10.81 -12.08
CA TYR A 163 -7.83 11.09 -11.88
C TYR A 163 -8.66 10.01 -12.57
N PRO A 164 -9.95 9.87 -12.27
CA PRO A 164 -10.77 8.81 -12.83
C PRO A 164 -10.74 8.78 -14.35
N GLY A 165 -10.38 7.62 -14.91
CA GLY A 165 -10.25 7.40 -16.36
C GLY A 165 -9.02 8.01 -17.02
N SER A 166 -8.09 8.60 -16.25
CA SER A 166 -6.79 9.01 -16.78
C SER A 166 -5.84 7.83 -16.95
N GLU A 167 -4.74 8.03 -17.68
CA GLU A 167 -3.67 7.03 -17.76
C GLU A 167 -3.08 6.68 -16.37
N GLY A 168 -3.08 7.64 -15.43
CA GLY A 168 -2.64 7.46 -14.05
C GLY A 168 -3.76 6.99 -13.09
N ASP A 169 -4.92 6.55 -13.57
CA ASP A 169 -5.95 5.91 -12.74
C ASP A 169 -5.38 4.66 -12.08
N PRO A 170 -5.66 4.40 -10.77
CA PRO A 170 -5.13 3.23 -10.08
C PRO A 170 -5.33 1.91 -10.82
N LEU A 171 -6.50 1.74 -11.46
CA LEU A 171 -6.83 0.52 -12.20
C LEU A 171 -6.00 0.37 -13.49
N ASN A 172 -5.59 1.50 -14.10
CA ASN A 172 -4.68 1.51 -15.25
C ASN A 172 -3.22 1.32 -14.84
N GLN A 173 -2.91 1.51 -13.54
CA GLN A 173 -1.58 1.42 -12.97
C GLN A 173 -1.34 0.12 -12.18
N GLY A 174 -2.10 -0.94 -12.51
CA GLY A 174 -1.86 -2.29 -12.03
C GLY A 174 -2.64 -2.73 -10.80
N PHE A 175 -3.49 -1.89 -10.22
CA PHE A 175 -4.38 -2.31 -9.13
C PHE A 175 -5.67 -2.93 -9.67
N ASP A 176 -6.12 -4.04 -9.06
CA ASP A 176 -7.40 -4.69 -9.36
C ASP A 176 -8.57 -4.01 -8.64
N THR A 177 -8.27 -3.41 -7.48
CA THR A 177 -9.26 -2.78 -6.62
C THR A 177 -8.74 -1.46 -6.08
N PHE A 178 -9.57 -0.42 -6.17
CA PHE A 178 -9.34 0.89 -5.57
C PHE A 178 -10.54 1.33 -4.75
N PHE A 179 -10.30 1.83 -3.53
CA PHE A 179 -11.32 2.51 -2.75
C PHE A 179 -10.71 3.67 -1.96
N GLY A 180 -11.19 4.91 -2.20
CA GLY A 180 -10.69 6.08 -1.48
C GLY A 180 -10.76 7.39 -2.24
N TYR A 181 -9.73 8.20 -2.07
CA TYR A 181 -9.57 9.51 -2.70
C TYR A 181 -8.65 9.42 -3.92
N ASN A 182 -9.09 9.92 -5.05
CA ASN A 182 -8.25 9.91 -6.25
C ASN A 182 -7.22 11.04 -6.31
N CYS A 183 -7.44 12.16 -5.59
CA CYS A 183 -6.53 13.31 -5.61
C CYS A 183 -6.13 13.77 -4.20
N GLN A 184 -5.05 14.57 -4.15
CA GLN A 184 -4.52 15.10 -2.90
C GLN A 184 -5.51 16.02 -2.19
N ARG A 185 -6.13 16.94 -2.94
CA ARG A 185 -7.01 17.97 -2.41
C ARG A 185 -8.25 17.42 -1.69
N LEU A 186 -8.92 16.40 -2.26
CA LEU A 186 -10.06 15.77 -1.59
C LEU A 186 -9.64 14.94 -0.38
N GLY A 187 -8.41 14.42 -0.37
CA GLY A 187 -7.81 13.77 0.79
C GLY A 187 -7.57 14.69 1.99
N HIS A 188 -7.81 16.02 1.85
CA HIS A 188 -7.82 16.96 2.96
C HIS A 188 -9.11 16.88 3.80
N ASN A 189 -10.16 16.20 3.34
CA ASN A 189 -11.45 16.14 4.01
C ASN A 189 -11.70 14.77 4.64
N TYR A 190 -11.92 14.73 5.93
CA TYR A 190 -12.22 13.50 6.67
C TYR A 190 -13.70 13.10 6.64
N TYR A 191 -14.57 14.06 6.26
CA TYR A 191 -15.99 13.85 6.01
C TYR A 191 -16.36 14.28 4.58
N PRO A 192 -15.75 13.66 3.54
CA PRO A 192 -15.93 14.08 2.16
C PRO A 192 -17.35 13.84 1.68
N ARG A 193 -17.78 14.55 0.62
CA ARG A 193 -19.07 14.34 -0.02
C ARG A 193 -19.13 13.01 -0.78
N HIS A 194 -18.01 12.52 -1.26
CA HIS A 194 -17.89 11.25 -1.97
C HIS A 194 -16.49 10.64 -1.84
N LEU A 195 -16.42 9.36 -2.12
CA LEU A 195 -15.20 8.59 -2.36
C LEU A 195 -15.33 7.86 -3.71
N TRP A 196 -14.26 7.28 -4.15
CA TRP A 196 -14.22 6.44 -5.35
C TRP A 196 -14.15 4.96 -4.98
N ALA A 197 -14.99 4.15 -5.62
CA ALA A 197 -14.98 2.70 -5.56
C ALA A 197 -14.69 2.19 -6.98
N ASN A 198 -13.45 1.89 -7.27
CA ASN A 198 -12.94 1.67 -8.62
C ASN A 198 -13.25 2.89 -9.51
N THR A 199 -14.08 2.72 -10.55
CA THR A 199 -14.49 3.78 -11.48
C THR A 199 -15.73 4.55 -11.02
N ASP A 200 -16.39 4.11 -9.97
CA ASP A 200 -17.67 4.67 -9.53
C ASP A 200 -17.49 5.65 -8.37
N SER A 201 -18.17 6.79 -8.46
CA SER A 201 -18.25 7.73 -7.37
C SER A 201 -19.30 7.28 -6.35
N LEU A 202 -18.87 6.96 -5.13
CA LEU A 202 -19.74 6.67 -4.00
C LEU A 202 -20.09 7.96 -3.27
N VAL A 203 -21.30 8.44 -3.44
CA VAL A 203 -21.80 9.63 -2.73
C VAL A 203 -22.16 9.31 -1.29
N LEU A 204 -21.66 10.11 -0.35
CA LEU A 204 -21.90 9.99 1.10
C LEU A 204 -22.94 11.05 1.52
N GLU A 205 -24.23 10.70 1.44
CA GLU A 205 -25.33 11.61 1.74
C GLU A 205 -25.35 12.07 3.20
N GLU A 206 -24.84 11.24 4.10
CA GLU A 206 -24.68 11.55 5.52
C GLU A 206 -23.70 12.70 5.79
N ASN A 207 -22.84 13.00 4.79
CA ASN A 207 -21.89 14.11 4.81
C ASN A 207 -22.39 15.33 4.02
N ALA A 208 -23.68 15.38 3.63
CA ALA A 208 -24.22 16.51 2.88
C ALA A 208 -24.16 17.84 3.66
N GLY A 209 -23.78 18.93 2.98
CA GLY A 209 -23.57 20.23 3.59
C GLY A 209 -22.49 20.18 4.67
N THR A 210 -22.82 20.59 5.89
CA THR A 210 -21.89 20.60 7.05
C THR A 210 -22.00 19.36 7.94
N LYS A 211 -22.78 18.34 7.53
CA LYS A 211 -22.94 17.11 8.31
C LYS A 211 -21.66 16.30 8.34
N LYS A 212 -21.44 15.57 9.44
CA LYS A 212 -20.30 14.69 9.70
C LYS A 212 -20.80 13.29 10.08
N GLY A 213 -21.51 12.61 9.14
CA GLY A 213 -22.11 11.31 9.41
C GLY A 213 -21.16 10.14 9.19
N ILE A 214 -20.33 10.19 8.14
CA ILE A 214 -19.38 9.11 7.79
C ILE A 214 -17.95 9.64 7.82
N TYR A 215 -17.16 9.13 8.73
CA TYR A 215 -15.71 9.39 8.81
C TYR A 215 -14.99 8.50 7.79
N ALA A 216 -14.46 9.11 6.74
CA ALA A 216 -13.94 8.36 5.60
C ALA A 216 -12.77 7.41 5.92
N PRO A 217 -11.81 7.74 6.84
CA PRO A 217 -10.78 6.78 7.20
C PRO A 217 -11.31 5.48 7.79
N GLN A 218 -12.45 5.52 8.52
CA GLN A 218 -13.09 4.32 9.04
C GLN A 218 -13.70 3.48 7.92
N LEU A 219 -14.43 4.12 6.99
CA LEU A 219 -15.03 3.42 5.85
C LEU A 219 -13.98 2.80 4.94
N ILE A 220 -12.87 3.52 4.68
CA ILE A 220 -11.73 3.01 3.91
C ILE A 220 -11.09 1.81 4.60
N HIS A 221 -10.94 1.88 5.92
CA HIS A 221 -10.39 0.78 6.70
C HIS A 221 -11.28 -0.47 6.66
N GLU A 222 -12.59 -0.33 6.78
CA GLU A 222 -13.55 -1.45 6.61
C GLU A 222 -13.37 -2.13 5.26
N LYS A 223 -13.25 -1.35 4.18
CA LYS A 223 -12.99 -1.88 2.83
C LYS A 223 -11.60 -2.52 2.69
N THR A 224 -10.62 -2.04 3.43
CA THR A 224 -9.28 -2.67 3.56
C THR A 224 -9.39 -4.06 4.17
N LEU A 225 -10.14 -4.20 5.26
CA LEU A 225 -10.37 -5.50 5.92
C LEU A 225 -11.21 -6.46 5.06
N ASP A 226 -12.21 -5.94 4.33
CA ASP A 226 -12.99 -6.72 3.35
C ASP A 226 -12.08 -7.30 2.26
N PHE A 227 -11.13 -6.51 1.72
CA PHE A 227 -10.18 -6.96 0.71
C PHE A 227 -9.26 -8.08 1.23
N ILE A 228 -8.76 -7.96 2.46
CA ILE A 228 -7.92 -9.00 3.10
C ILE A 228 -8.71 -10.31 3.21
N GLU A 229 -9.96 -10.24 3.68
CA GLU A 229 -10.81 -11.43 3.83
C GLU A 229 -11.13 -12.08 2.50
N PHE A 230 -11.46 -11.28 1.49
CA PHE A 230 -11.78 -11.75 0.15
C PHE A 230 -10.60 -12.48 -0.52
N ASN A 231 -9.38 -12.03 -0.28
CA ASN A 231 -8.18 -12.56 -0.92
C ASN A 231 -7.38 -13.54 -0.02
N LYS A 232 -7.90 -13.98 1.12
CA LYS A 232 -7.16 -14.81 2.10
C LYS A 232 -6.56 -16.10 1.54
N ASP A 233 -7.14 -16.64 0.48
CA ASP A 233 -6.74 -17.91 -0.15
C ASP A 233 -5.78 -17.71 -1.35
N ASN A 234 -5.44 -16.46 -1.68
CA ASN A 234 -4.55 -16.09 -2.79
C ASN A 234 -3.48 -15.11 -2.30
N PRO A 235 -2.30 -15.10 -2.90
CA PRO A 235 -1.33 -14.05 -2.59
C PRO A 235 -1.86 -12.68 -3.01
N PHE A 236 -1.72 -11.68 -2.14
CA PHE A 236 -2.16 -10.33 -2.43
C PHE A 236 -1.09 -9.28 -2.06
N PHE A 237 -1.08 -8.20 -2.84
CA PHE A 237 -0.39 -6.96 -2.53
C PHE A 237 -1.42 -5.89 -2.21
N LEU A 238 -1.37 -5.40 -0.98
CA LEU A 238 -2.29 -4.41 -0.45
C LEU A 238 -1.52 -3.13 -0.08
N TYR A 239 -1.84 -2.03 -0.75
CA TYR A 239 -1.33 -0.70 -0.46
C TYR A 239 -2.38 0.10 0.32
N VAL A 240 -2.17 0.23 1.64
CA VAL A 240 -3.02 1.03 2.54
C VAL A 240 -2.46 2.44 2.60
N ALA A 241 -2.99 3.32 1.76
CA ALA A 241 -2.56 4.71 1.64
C ALA A 241 -3.42 5.61 2.55
N SER A 242 -3.21 5.50 3.87
CA SER A 242 -3.94 6.30 4.86
C SER A 242 -3.80 7.80 4.60
N ILE A 243 -4.83 8.59 4.95
CA ILE A 243 -4.74 10.05 4.95
C ILE A 243 -4.33 10.60 6.33
N ILE A 244 -4.17 9.74 7.33
CA ILE A 244 -3.85 10.13 8.71
C ILE A 244 -2.32 10.22 8.87
N PRO A 245 -1.81 11.27 9.55
CA PRO A 245 -2.49 12.40 10.20
C PRO A 245 -2.49 13.71 9.40
N HIS A 246 -2.53 13.67 8.05
CA HIS A 246 -2.60 14.89 7.22
C HIS A 246 -3.71 15.84 7.66
N ALA A 247 -3.54 17.15 7.48
CA ALA A 247 -4.62 18.11 7.70
C ALA A 247 -5.78 17.89 6.68
N GLU A 248 -7.03 18.15 7.04
CA GLU A 248 -7.53 18.82 8.25
C GLU A 248 -7.40 17.94 9.50
N LEU A 249 -7.29 18.57 10.68
CA LEU A 249 -7.23 17.83 11.92
C LEU A 249 -8.64 17.53 12.41
N ALA A 250 -9.14 16.35 12.08
CA ALA A 250 -10.51 15.93 12.40
C ALA A 250 -10.56 14.46 12.82
N ALA A 251 -11.28 14.20 13.90
CA ALA A 251 -11.58 12.85 14.38
C ALA A 251 -13.05 12.80 14.88
N PRO A 252 -13.66 11.60 14.94
CA PRO A 252 -14.97 11.42 15.58
C PRO A 252 -14.97 11.90 17.03
N GLU A 253 -16.08 12.48 17.45
CA GLU A 253 -16.19 13.13 18.77
C GLU A 253 -15.91 12.16 19.93
N GLU A 254 -16.34 10.91 19.82
CA GLU A 254 -16.08 9.88 20.83
C GLU A 254 -14.59 9.56 21.04
N ILE A 255 -13.76 9.84 20.03
CA ILE A 255 -12.31 9.72 20.14
C ILE A 255 -11.71 11.02 20.66
N MET A 256 -12.20 12.17 20.17
CA MET A 256 -11.78 13.49 20.64
C MET A 256 -11.96 13.65 22.15
N GLU A 257 -13.07 13.19 22.73
CA GLU A 257 -13.35 13.24 24.17
C GLU A 257 -12.29 12.53 25.01
N LYS A 258 -11.64 11.49 24.49
CA LYS A 258 -10.57 10.77 25.18
C LYS A 258 -9.32 11.63 25.39
N TYR A 259 -9.11 12.62 24.51
CA TYR A 259 -7.88 13.41 24.48
C TYR A 259 -8.07 14.88 24.80
N ARG A 260 -9.29 15.37 24.80
CA ARG A 260 -9.64 16.75 25.16
C ARG A 260 -9.07 17.16 26.50
N GLY A 261 -8.40 18.32 26.51
CA GLY A 261 -7.76 18.89 27.70
C GLY A 261 -6.48 18.20 28.18
N LYS A 262 -5.99 17.19 27.49
CA LYS A 262 -4.77 16.46 27.88
C LYS A 262 -3.46 17.08 27.35
N PHE A 263 -3.55 17.99 26.38
CA PHE A 263 -2.40 18.56 25.68
C PHE A 263 -2.38 20.10 25.70
N PRO A 264 -2.42 20.75 26.91
CA PRO A 264 -2.40 22.19 27.00
C PRO A 264 -0.98 22.79 26.75
N PRO A 265 -0.93 24.06 26.25
CA PRO A 265 -2.07 24.81 25.77
C PRO A 265 -2.54 24.32 24.40
N GLU A 266 -3.86 24.25 24.19
CA GLU A 266 -4.39 23.95 22.86
C GLU A 266 -4.16 25.14 21.92
N LYS A 267 -3.92 24.83 20.65
CA LYS A 267 -3.79 25.78 19.55
C LYS A 267 -5.04 25.70 18.68
N ALA A 268 -5.72 26.81 18.50
CA ALA A 268 -6.88 26.85 17.62
C ALA A 268 -6.48 27.21 16.19
N TYR A 269 -7.04 26.50 15.23
CA TYR A 269 -6.93 26.81 13.81
C TYR A 269 -8.28 27.33 13.30
N LYS A 270 -8.25 28.46 12.55
CA LYS A 270 -9.43 29.00 11.87
C LYS A 270 -9.31 28.70 10.38
N GLY A 271 -10.25 27.88 9.89
CA GLY A 271 -10.37 27.44 8.52
C GLY A 271 -11.70 27.85 7.90
N VAL A 272 -12.19 27.05 6.95
CA VAL A 272 -13.45 27.23 6.21
C VAL A 272 -14.46 26.21 6.69
N ASP A 273 -15.57 26.69 7.29
CA ASP A 273 -16.55 25.83 7.94
C ASP A 273 -17.89 25.72 7.17
N ASP A 274 -18.06 26.54 6.12
CA ASP A 274 -19.25 26.53 5.25
C ASP A 274 -18.98 27.21 3.89
N GLY A 275 -20.00 27.29 3.06
CA GLY A 275 -19.92 27.97 1.76
C GLY A 275 -19.31 27.12 0.64
N PRO A 276 -19.08 27.73 -0.55
CA PRO A 276 -18.68 27.00 -1.75
C PRO A 276 -17.28 26.37 -1.68
N GLU A 277 -16.40 26.91 -0.85
CA GLU A 277 -15.04 26.42 -0.67
C GLU A 277 -14.96 25.32 0.40
N TYR A 278 -16.01 25.14 1.20
CA TYR A 278 -16.03 24.13 2.26
C TYR A 278 -15.89 22.72 1.68
N ARG A 279 -14.93 21.97 2.18
CA ARG A 279 -14.57 20.62 1.71
C ARG A 279 -14.13 20.53 0.23
N ASN A 280 -13.72 21.67 -0.33
CA ASN A 280 -13.15 21.77 -1.67
C ASN A 280 -11.66 22.10 -1.67
N GLY A 281 -10.94 21.65 -0.63
CA GLY A 281 -9.49 21.82 -0.50
C GLY A 281 -9.03 22.57 0.72
N PRO A 282 -9.65 23.71 1.13
CA PRO A 282 -9.34 24.36 2.41
C PRO A 282 -9.67 23.44 3.59
N TYR A 283 -8.86 23.57 4.64
CA TYR A 283 -9.07 22.83 5.88
C TYR A 283 -10.20 23.45 6.71
N GLU A 284 -10.94 22.62 7.42
CA GLU A 284 -11.95 23.04 8.39
C GLU A 284 -11.29 23.61 9.66
N SER A 285 -12.03 24.46 10.39
CA SER A 285 -11.58 24.98 11.68
C SER A 285 -11.46 23.88 12.73
N GLN A 286 -10.41 23.97 13.56
CA GLN A 286 -10.22 23.09 14.72
C GLN A 286 -9.83 23.91 15.94
N LYS A 287 -10.61 23.79 17.02
CA LYS A 287 -10.36 24.52 18.27
C LYS A 287 -9.31 23.84 19.14
N GLU A 288 -9.19 22.53 19.04
CA GLU A 288 -8.40 21.66 19.91
C GLU A 288 -7.47 20.81 19.04
N THR A 289 -6.52 21.49 18.36
CA THR A 289 -5.68 20.85 17.33
C THR A 289 -4.78 19.75 17.86
N HIS A 290 -4.28 19.90 19.10
CA HIS A 290 -3.44 18.86 19.72
C HIS A 290 -4.26 17.62 20.06
N ALA A 291 -5.45 17.78 20.64
CA ALA A 291 -6.33 16.65 20.92
C ALA A 291 -6.78 15.96 19.62
N ALA A 292 -7.06 16.74 18.57
CA ALA A 292 -7.45 16.21 17.27
C ALA A 292 -6.29 15.39 16.63
N PHE A 293 -5.08 15.92 16.62
CA PHE A 293 -3.92 15.23 16.08
C PHE A 293 -3.68 13.88 16.78
N VAL A 294 -3.69 13.86 18.12
CA VAL A 294 -3.51 12.60 18.87
C VAL A 294 -4.67 11.65 18.67
N SER A 295 -5.90 12.15 18.53
CA SER A 295 -7.08 11.33 18.19
C SER A 295 -6.91 10.64 16.84
N MET A 296 -6.38 11.35 15.84
CA MET A 296 -6.10 10.79 14.52
C MET A 296 -5.01 9.72 14.58
N ILE A 297 -3.89 9.97 15.28
CA ILE A 297 -2.83 8.96 15.48
C ILE A 297 -3.38 7.72 16.19
N HIS A 298 -4.25 7.89 17.20
CA HIS A 298 -4.91 6.78 17.88
C HIS A 298 -5.76 5.93 16.91
N ILE A 299 -6.49 6.57 16.00
CA ILE A 299 -7.26 5.85 14.97
C ILE A 299 -6.34 5.05 14.06
N LEU A 300 -5.25 5.66 13.58
CA LEU A 300 -4.26 4.97 12.73
C LEU A 300 -3.63 3.77 13.45
N ASP A 301 -3.24 3.94 14.71
CA ASP A 301 -2.68 2.87 15.54
C ASP A 301 -3.66 1.71 15.71
N ASN A 302 -4.94 2.01 15.97
CA ASN A 302 -5.99 1.00 16.07
C ASN A 302 -6.20 0.27 14.73
N GLN A 303 -6.22 0.97 13.61
CA GLN A 303 -6.36 0.38 12.28
C GLN A 303 -5.22 -0.60 11.97
N VAL A 304 -3.98 -0.27 12.34
CA VAL A 304 -2.85 -1.22 12.25
C VAL A 304 -3.10 -2.44 13.13
N GLY A 305 -3.57 -2.25 14.36
CA GLY A 305 -3.92 -3.34 15.26
C GLY A 305 -5.01 -4.26 14.70
N GLU A 306 -6.04 -3.70 14.09
CA GLU A 306 -7.16 -4.43 13.50
C GLU A 306 -6.73 -5.21 12.24
N ILE A 307 -5.85 -4.66 11.39
CA ILE A 307 -5.24 -5.39 10.28
C ILE A 307 -4.47 -6.61 10.82
N MET A 308 -3.61 -6.42 11.83
CA MET A 308 -2.85 -7.50 12.42
C MET A 308 -3.76 -8.59 13.03
N ALA A 309 -4.81 -8.18 13.74
CA ALA A 309 -5.80 -9.12 14.31
C ALA A 309 -6.57 -9.88 13.22
N LYS A 310 -6.92 -9.21 12.11
CA LYS A 310 -7.59 -9.83 10.96
C LYS A 310 -6.73 -10.93 10.33
N LEU A 311 -5.43 -10.68 10.15
CA LEU A 311 -4.49 -11.67 9.62
C LEU A 311 -4.36 -12.90 10.54
N GLU A 312 -4.31 -12.67 11.85
CA GLU A 312 -4.31 -13.75 12.85
C GLU A 312 -5.62 -14.55 12.82
N GLN A 313 -6.77 -13.88 12.79
CA GLN A 313 -8.09 -14.48 12.70
C GLN A 313 -8.25 -15.37 11.46
N LEU A 314 -7.72 -14.95 10.32
CA LEU A 314 -7.79 -15.69 9.06
C LEU A 314 -6.71 -16.77 8.93
N GLY A 315 -5.79 -16.88 9.89
CA GLY A 315 -4.70 -17.86 9.87
C GLY A 315 -3.63 -17.63 8.79
N ILE A 316 -3.51 -16.39 8.30
CA ILE A 316 -2.55 -16.01 7.24
C ILE A 316 -1.42 -15.09 7.74
N ALA A 317 -1.39 -14.82 9.05
CA ALA A 317 -0.40 -13.90 9.65
C ALA A 317 1.05 -14.35 9.43
N ASP A 318 1.32 -15.67 9.50
CA ASP A 318 2.66 -16.23 9.35
C ASP A 318 3.18 -16.16 7.88
N ASN A 319 2.28 -16.06 6.91
CA ASN A 319 2.61 -15.90 5.49
C ASN A 319 2.32 -14.47 4.98
N THR A 320 2.39 -13.47 5.87
CA THR A 320 2.12 -12.08 5.50
C THR A 320 3.23 -11.15 5.97
N ILE A 321 3.74 -10.36 5.04
CA ILE A 321 4.65 -9.25 5.31
C ILE A 321 3.80 -8.01 5.60
N VAL A 322 4.07 -7.34 6.71
CA VAL A 322 3.44 -6.05 7.04
C VAL A 322 4.54 -4.99 7.18
N MET A 323 4.47 -3.96 6.34
CA MET A 323 5.34 -2.79 6.40
C MET A 323 4.51 -1.56 6.79
N PHE A 324 5.08 -0.72 7.65
CA PHE A 324 4.49 0.55 8.07
C PHE A 324 5.51 1.68 7.90
N THR A 325 5.11 2.77 7.24
CA THR A 325 5.94 3.97 7.03
C THR A 325 5.10 5.23 6.83
N SER A 326 5.72 6.37 6.52
CA SER A 326 5.09 7.66 6.17
C SER A 326 5.62 8.19 4.85
N ASP A 327 4.79 8.94 4.10
CA ASP A 327 5.17 9.46 2.78
C ASP A 327 6.10 10.66 2.79
N ASN A 328 6.19 11.40 3.89
CA ASN A 328 7.15 12.47 4.17
C ASN A 328 7.14 12.80 5.67
N GLY A 329 7.97 13.77 6.09
CA GLY A 329 7.99 14.27 7.45
C GLY A 329 6.71 15.03 7.87
N PRO A 330 6.61 15.43 9.15
CA PRO A 330 5.41 16.04 9.73
C PRO A 330 5.13 17.41 9.13
N HIS A 331 3.86 17.80 9.10
CA HIS A 331 3.39 19.07 8.54
C HIS A 331 3.06 20.12 9.60
N THR A 332 2.85 21.36 9.16
CA THR A 332 2.40 22.49 9.98
C THR A 332 1.04 23.03 9.55
N GLU A 333 0.33 22.32 8.66
CA GLU A 333 -0.94 22.74 8.08
C GLU A 333 -2.12 22.47 9.02
N GLY A 334 -3.23 23.19 8.85
CA GLY A 334 -4.47 22.94 9.59
C GLY A 334 -4.37 23.12 11.10
N GLY A 335 -3.31 23.76 11.58
CA GLY A 335 -3.03 23.94 13.01
C GLY A 335 -2.19 22.85 13.65
N ALA A 336 -1.64 21.90 12.87
CA ALA A 336 -0.68 20.92 13.38
C ALA A 336 0.54 21.61 14.00
N ASP A 337 1.06 21.02 15.07
CA ASP A 337 2.13 21.59 15.88
C ASP A 337 3.26 20.57 16.11
N PRO A 338 4.12 20.35 15.08
CA PRO A 338 5.20 19.39 15.16
C PRO A 338 6.22 19.74 16.25
N ASP A 339 6.41 21.01 16.57
CA ASP A 339 7.30 21.46 17.66
C ASP A 339 6.77 21.01 19.03
N TYR A 340 5.45 21.14 19.25
CA TYR A 340 4.81 20.71 20.49
C TYR A 340 4.96 19.21 20.71
N PHE A 341 4.76 18.39 19.67
CA PHE A 341 4.84 16.93 19.77
C PHE A 341 6.25 16.37 19.51
N ASN A 342 7.22 17.21 19.15
CA ASN A 342 8.53 16.76 18.67
C ASN A 342 8.41 15.75 17.52
N SER A 343 7.48 16.05 16.60
CA SER A 343 7.08 15.11 15.52
C SER A 343 8.22 14.76 14.58
N ASN A 344 9.16 15.67 14.33
CA ASN A 344 10.37 15.42 13.55
C ASN A 344 11.49 14.70 14.36
N GLY A 345 11.25 14.41 15.66
CA GLY A 345 12.23 13.78 16.53
C GLY A 345 13.49 14.66 16.70
N PRO A 346 14.70 14.09 16.61
CA PRO A 346 15.95 14.86 16.76
C PRO A 346 16.33 15.63 15.49
N PHE A 347 15.54 15.57 14.43
CA PHE A 347 15.92 16.06 13.11
C PHE A 347 15.39 17.47 12.85
N LYS A 348 16.16 18.26 12.07
CA LYS A 348 15.73 19.56 11.58
C LYS A 348 14.79 19.40 10.39
N GLY A 349 13.76 20.26 10.30
CA GLY A 349 12.87 20.36 9.14
C GLY A 349 11.58 19.60 9.32
N THR A 350 10.63 19.92 8.46
CA THR A 350 9.29 19.35 8.38
C THR A 350 8.93 19.12 6.90
N LYS A 351 7.73 18.69 6.58
CA LYS A 351 7.20 18.59 5.21
C LYS A 351 7.61 19.80 4.36
N ARG A 352 8.05 19.60 3.13
CA ARG A 352 8.64 20.55 2.15
C ARG A 352 10.11 20.87 2.40
N ASP A 353 10.69 20.55 3.54
CA ASP A 353 12.11 20.75 3.78
C ASP A 353 12.94 19.56 3.27
N LEU A 354 14.09 19.84 2.68
CA LEU A 354 15.08 18.83 2.27
C LEU A 354 16.03 18.42 3.41
N TYR A 355 15.73 18.83 4.64
CA TYR A 355 16.41 18.35 5.83
C TYR A 355 15.86 17.00 6.28
N GLU A 356 16.60 16.31 7.12
CA GLU A 356 16.26 14.99 7.67
C GLU A 356 14.82 14.92 8.18
N GLY A 357 14.33 15.92 8.92
CA GLY A 357 12.98 15.94 9.46
C GLY A 357 11.87 16.00 8.40
N GLY A 358 12.18 16.43 7.16
CA GLY A 358 11.24 16.48 6.07
C GLY A 358 11.20 15.21 5.22
N ILE A 359 12.25 14.37 5.26
CA ILE A 359 12.39 13.20 4.39
C ILE A 359 12.71 11.89 5.12
N ARG A 360 13.26 11.94 6.34
CA ARG A 360 13.51 10.73 7.13
C ARG A 360 12.26 10.31 7.86
N VAL A 361 11.79 9.12 7.55
CA VAL A 361 10.49 8.59 7.99
C VAL A 361 10.66 7.28 8.74
N PRO A 362 9.72 6.88 9.62
CA PRO A 362 9.77 5.57 10.23
C PRO A 362 9.58 4.47 9.18
N LEU A 363 10.25 3.33 9.34
CA LEU A 363 9.93 2.09 8.63
C LEU A 363 9.99 0.93 9.62
N ILE A 364 8.91 0.18 9.69
CA ILE A 364 8.78 -1.04 10.49
C ILE A 364 8.39 -2.18 9.55
N VAL A 365 9.12 -3.31 9.61
CA VAL A 365 8.86 -4.48 8.78
C VAL A 365 8.69 -5.71 9.65
N LYS A 366 7.53 -6.34 9.58
CA LYS A 366 7.25 -7.66 10.16
C LYS A 366 7.13 -8.70 9.05
N TRP A 367 7.92 -9.75 9.12
CA TRP A 367 7.83 -10.93 8.25
C TRP A 367 8.16 -12.18 9.07
N PRO A 368 7.16 -12.89 9.59
CA PRO A 368 7.39 -14.05 10.43
C PRO A 368 8.25 -15.11 9.75
N GLY A 369 9.17 -15.70 10.49
CA GLY A 369 10.09 -16.71 9.98
C GLY A 369 11.28 -16.19 9.14
N HIS A 370 11.24 -14.91 8.71
CA HIS A 370 12.26 -14.28 7.86
C HIS A 370 12.93 -13.10 8.56
N VAL A 371 12.16 -12.15 9.04
CA VAL A 371 12.66 -10.99 9.78
C VAL A 371 12.76 -11.34 11.26
N LYS A 372 13.95 -11.16 11.85
CA LYS A 372 14.16 -11.41 13.27
C LYS A 372 13.38 -10.38 14.11
N PRO A 373 12.48 -10.81 15.00
CA PRO A 373 11.68 -9.88 15.81
C PRO A 373 12.55 -9.09 16.79
N ASN A 374 12.04 -7.91 17.16
CA ASN A 374 12.66 -6.96 18.09
C ASN A 374 14.09 -6.59 17.70
N THR A 375 14.33 -6.37 16.40
CA THR A 375 15.60 -5.91 15.86
C THR A 375 15.51 -4.46 15.38
N ARG A 376 16.67 -3.82 15.27
CA ARG A 376 16.84 -2.46 14.77
C ARG A 376 18.01 -2.47 13.79
N THR A 377 17.87 -1.73 12.70
CA THR A 377 18.93 -1.54 11.71
C THR A 377 19.11 -0.06 11.38
N ASP A 378 20.32 0.34 11.09
CA ASP A 378 20.72 1.64 10.53
C ASP A 378 21.00 1.54 9.02
N HIS A 379 20.58 0.45 8.38
CA HIS A 379 20.65 0.32 6.93
C HIS A 379 19.95 1.50 6.25
N VAL A 380 20.68 2.21 5.40
CA VAL A 380 20.16 3.35 4.66
C VAL A 380 19.30 2.84 3.52
N SER A 381 18.05 3.25 3.49
CA SER A 381 17.10 2.86 2.44
C SER A 381 16.13 3.98 2.10
N ALA A 382 15.52 3.93 0.93
CA ALA A 382 14.58 4.93 0.48
C ALA A 382 13.37 4.29 -0.25
N PHE A 383 12.37 5.08 -0.55
CA PHE A 383 11.15 4.62 -1.21
C PHE A 383 11.38 3.91 -2.55
N TRP A 384 12.35 4.37 -3.33
CA TRP A 384 12.69 3.70 -4.60
C TRP A 384 13.34 2.31 -4.42
N ASP A 385 13.79 1.96 -3.21
CA ASP A 385 14.34 0.64 -2.88
C ASP A 385 13.24 -0.41 -2.59
N VAL A 386 12.01 0.04 -2.38
CA VAL A 386 10.87 -0.85 -2.08
C VAL A 386 10.53 -1.72 -3.29
N PHE A 387 10.53 -1.17 -4.50
CA PHE A 387 10.22 -1.93 -5.70
C PHE A 387 11.20 -3.11 -5.93
N PRO A 388 12.53 -2.91 -6.00
CA PRO A 388 13.45 -4.03 -6.14
C PRO A 388 13.42 -5.00 -4.96
N THR A 389 13.07 -4.54 -3.75
CA THR A 389 12.87 -5.41 -2.59
C THR A 389 11.66 -6.33 -2.79
N PHE A 390 10.53 -5.79 -3.24
CA PHE A 390 9.32 -6.60 -3.52
C PHE A 390 9.51 -7.51 -4.72
N ALA A 391 10.25 -7.08 -5.75
CA ALA A 391 10.62 -7.94 -6.86
C ALA A 391 11.42 -9.17 -6.37
N GLY A 392 12.37 -8.97 -5.46
CA GLY A 392 13.12 -10.07 -4.82
C GLY A 392 12.22 -11.00 -4.00
N ILE A 393 11.31 -10.45 -3.19
CA ILE A 393 10.33 -11.22 -2.39
C ILE A 393 9.41 -12.05 -3.30
N ALA A 394 8.95 -11.49 -4.40
CA ALA A 394 8.06 -12.14 -5.36
C ALA A 394 8.80 -13.07 -6.35
N ASN A 395 10.13 -13.17 -6.23
CA ASN A 395 11.01 -13.92 -7.13
C ASN A 395 10.85 -13.48 -8.60
N MET A 396 10.85 -12.16 -8.83
CA MET A 396 10.76 -11.54 -10.13
C MET A 396 12.12 -10.97 -10.55
N GLU A 397 12.30 -10.82 -11.85
CA GLU A 397 13.42 -10.06 -12.40
C GLU A 397 13.23 -8.55 -12.07
N VAL A 398 14.29 -7.93 -11.53
CA VAL A 398 14.28 -6.49 -11.24
C VAL A 398 14.49 -5.72 -12.54
N PRO A 399 13.56 -4.80 -12.91
CA PRO A 399 13.75 -4.00 -14.11
C PRO A 399 15.05 -3.16 -14.04
N PRO A 400 15.86 -3.14 -15.11
CA PRO A 400 17.14 -2.42 -15.09
C PRO A 400 16.99 -0.88 -15.06
N SER A 401 15.78 -0.38 -15.24
CA SER A 401 15.46 1.06 -15.20
C SER A 401 15.21 1.61 -13.81
N LEU A 402 15.20 0.77 -12.77
CA LEU A 402 15.00 1.23 -11.40
C LEU A 402 16.27 1.89 -10.85
N ASP A 403 16.09 2.92 -10.04
CA ASP A 403 17.19 3.56 -9.30
C ASP A 403 17.49 2.85 -7.98
N GLY A 404 16.51 2.08 -7.49
CA GLY A 404 16.55 1.47 -6.17
C GLY A 404 17.46 0.27 -6.04
N VAL A 405 17.93 0.04 -4.81
CA VAL A 405 18.69 -1.14 -4.38
C VAL A 405 17.86 -1.92 -3.37
N SER A 406 17.74 -3.23 -3.57
CA SER A 406 16.94 -4.07 -2.68
C SER A 406 17.55 -4.16 -1.27
N PHE A 407 16.76 -3.86 -0.24
CA PHE A 407 17.11 -4.11 1.16
C PHE A 407 16.61 -5.49 1.67
N LEU A 408 16.21 -6.38 0.77
CA LEU A 408 15.83 -7.75 1.13
C LEU A 408 16.94 -8.49 1.89
N PRO A 409 18.24 -8.39 1.54
CA PRO A 409 19.32 -9.01 2.31
C PRO A 409 19.31 -8.57 3.79
N THR A 410 19.09 -7.28 4.06
CA THR A 410 18.99 -6.75 5.43
C THR A 410 17.80 -7.36 6.18
N LEU A 411 16.65 -7.51 5.51
CA LEU A 411 15.48 -8.15 6.12
C LEU A 411 15.74 -9.61 6.49
N LEU A 412 16.54 -10.32 5.69
CA LEU A 412 16.91 -11.72 5.92
C LEU A 412 18.10 -11.88 6.89
N GLY A 413 18.68 -10.78 7.38
CA GLY A 413 19.85 -10.81 8.27
C GLY A 413 21.14 -11.20 7.56
N GLU A 414 21.19 -11.04 6.24
CA GLU A 414 22.40 -11.22 5.44
C GLU A 414 23.23 -9.94 5.48
N GLU A 415 24.51 -10.05 5.88
CA GLU A 415 25.44 -8.93 5.79
C GLU A 415 25.88 -8.75 4.33
N LYS A 416 25.44 -7.66 3.71
CA LYS A 416 25.96 -7.20 2.42
C LYS A 416 26.34 -5.73 2.53
N GLU A 417 27.56 -5.40 2.08
CA GLU A 417 27.91 -4.00 1.81
C GLU A 417 26.99 -3.47 0.70
N GLN A 418 26.46 -2.27 0.91
CA GLN A 418 25.66 -1.55 -0.08
C GLN A 418 26.52 -0.93 -1.17
#